data_9e2e9d8fffe487dac6489c2ea6892b1a
#
_entry.id   9e2e9d8fffe487dac6489c2ea6892b1a
#
_cell.length_a   1.000
_cell.length_b   1.000
_cell.length_c   1.000
_cell.angle_alpha   90.00
_cell.angle_beta   90.00
_cell.angle_gamma   90.00
#
_symmetry.space_group_name_H-M   'P 1'
#
loop_
_entity.id
_entity.type
_entity.pdbx_description
1 polymer ?
#
loop_
_entity_poly.entity_id
_entity_poly.type
_entity_poly.pdbx_seq_one_letter_code
_entity_poly.pdbx_strand_id
1 'polypeptide(L)'
;ELREEQAITSQQLDATYSRMDELAYAKSQLENEISELDSNLVSVMVSIDTLKGDIDNKEVDIIKTKQDLAKAQKARDKQYESMKLRIQALYEQGGDAAWFQMMLNSEDLSELLTRAENTQQMYEQDRKNLDKYVNTINEVNNLKTQYESDKAELEEMNQEYQNRQASM
;
A
#
# COMPACT_ATOMS: atom_id res chain seq x y z
N GLU A 1 42.22 -57.05 -46.61
CA GLU A 1 40.74 -57.07 -46.38
C GLU A 1 40.41 -57.19 -44.88
N LEU A 2 40.71 -58.31 -44.21
CA LEU A 2 40.39 -58.54 -42.77
C LEU A 2 41.05 -57.51 -41.86
N ARG A 3 42.23 -57.01 -42.07
CA ARG A 3 42.89 -55.97 -41.28
C ARG A 3 42.31 -54.58 -41.51
N GLU A 4 41.88 -54.31 -42.71
CA GLU A 4 41.20 -53.04 -43.05
C GLU A 4 39.78 -52.96 -42.40
N GLU A 5 39.05 -54.08 -42.44
CA GLU A 5 37.80 -54.18 -41.76
C GLU A 5 37.94 -54.04 -40.24
N GLN A 6 38.93 -54.62 -39.62
CA GLN A 6 39.26 -54.43 -38.22
C GLN A 6 39.65 -53.01 -37.89
N ALA A 7 40.36 -52.29 -38.73
CA ALA A 7 40.75 -50.90 -38.52
C ALA A 7 39.55 -49.97 -38.63
N ILE A 8 38.66 -50.20 -39.61
CA ILE A 8 37.43 -49.43 -39.79
C ILE A 8 36.49 -49.67 -38.60
N THR A 9 36.32 -50.91 -38.16
CA THR A 9 35.48 -51.24 -37.00
C THR A 9 36.00 -50.61 -35.70
N SER A 10 37.32 -50.61 -35.49
CA SER A 10 37.97 -49.95 -34.36
C SER A 10 37.73 -48.43 -34.38
N GLN A 11 37.87 -47.77 -35.52
CA GLN A 11 37.60 -46.34 -35.67
C GLN A 11 36.13 -46.01 -35.43
N GLN A 12 35.19 -46.85 -35.91
CA GLN A 12 33.78 -46.70 -35.66
C GLN A 12 33.45 -46.87 -34.19
N LEU A 13 34.09 -47.80 -33.51
CA LEU A 13 33.94 -48.06 -32.08
C LEU A 13 34.43 -46.85 -31.26
N ASP A 14 35.61 -46.34 -31.57
CA ASP A 14 36.18 -45.14 -30.89
C ASP A 14 35.29 -43.90 -31.11
N ALA A 15 34.82 -43.71 -32.34
CA ALA A 15 33.86 -42.63 -32.64
C ALA A 15 32.52 -42.77 -31.88
N THR A 16 32.07 -44.00 -31.70
CA THR A 16 30.84 -44.28 -30.93
C THR A 16 31.07 -44.01 -29.45
N TYR A 17 32.18 -44.41 -28.87
CA TYR A 17 32.55 -44.09 -27.49
C TYR A 17 32.65 -42.59 -27.25
N SER A 18 33.33 -41.85 -28.15
CA SER A 18 33.38 -40.38 -28.07
C SER A 18 31.98 -39.73 -28.08
N ARG A 19 31.10 -40.22 -28.94
CA ARG A 19 29.69 -39.72 -28.96
C ARG A 19 28.91 -40.08 -27.69
N MET A 20 29.18 -41.29 -27.13
CA MET A 20 28.59 -41.67 -25.86
C MET A 20 29.03 -40.75 -24.72
N ASP A 21 30.31 -40.38 -24.68
CA ASP A 21 30.85 -39.46 -23.68
C ASP A 21 30.28 -38.03 -23.84
N GLU A 22 30.18 -37.56 -25.10
CA GLU A 22 29.53 -36.25 -25.40
C GLU A 22 28.06 -36.26 -24.96
N LEU A 23 27.31 -37.32 -25.24
CA LEU A 23 25.91 -37.46 -24.86
C LEU A 23 25.75 -37.57 -23.33
N ALA A 24 26.65 -38.29 -22.66
CA ALA A 24 26.64 -38.38 -21.19
C ALA A 24 26.90 -37.04 -20.54
N TYR A 25 27.85 -36.26 -21.11
CA TYR A 25 28.12 -34.89 -20.67
C TYR A 25 26.92 -33.96 -20.92
N ALA A 26 26.35 -33.98 -22.12
CA ALA A 26 25.16 -33.17 -22.46
C ALA A 26 23.96 -33.55 -21.58
N LYS A 27 23.78 -34.85 -21.30
CA LYS A 27 22.71 -35.29 -20.37
C LYS A 27 22.92 -34.75 -18.98
N SER A 28 24.16 -34.80 -18.44
CA SER A 28 24.47 -34.25 -17.12
C SER A 28 24.21 -32.74 -17.04
N GLN A 29 24.57 -31.99 -18.10
CA GLN A 29 24.30 -30.57 -18.20
C GLN A 29 22.80 -30.27 -18.18
N LEU A 30 22.00 -31.00 -18.96
CA LEU A 30 20.53 -30.85 -18.99
C LEU A 30 19.89 -31.22 -17.65
N GLU A 31 20.37 -32.26 -16.98
CA GLU A 31 19.88 -32.64 -15.65
C GLU A 31 20.15 -31.52 -14.62
N ASN A 32 21.33 -30.87 -14.69
CA ASN A 32 21.64 -29.73 -13.84
C ASN A 32 20.76 -28.50 -14.16
N GLU A 33 20.57 -28.18 -15.44
CA GLU A 33 19.67 -27.09 -15.87
C GLU A 33 18.24 -27.32 -15.45
N ILE A 34 17.72 -28.55 -15.57
CA ILE A 34 16.38 -28.93 -15.11
C ILE A 34 16.27 -28.74 -13.61
N SER A 35 17.26 -29.17 -12.83
CA SER A 35 17.28 -29.02 -11.38
C SER A 35 17.29 -27.56 -10.95
N GLU A 36 18.06 -26.72 -11.65
CA GLU A 36 18.11 -25.28 -11.41
C GLU A 36 16.79 -24.61 -11.76
N LEU A 37 16.21 -24.95 -12.91
CA LEU A 37 14.89 -24.43 -13.33
C LEU A 37 13.80 -24.84 -12.37
N ASP A 38 13.78 -26.07 -11.88
CA ASP A 38 12.81 -26.57 -10.90
C ASP A 38 12.93 -25.80 -9.58
N SER A 39 14.14 -25.57 -9.10
CA SER A 39 14.40 -24.76 -7.90
C SER A 39 13.94 -23.32 -8.07
N ASN A 40 14.20 -22.71 -9.22
CA ASN A 40 13.76 -21.36 -9.55
C ASN A 40 12.24 -21.28 -9.63
N LEU A 41 11.59 -22.26 -10.26
CA LEU A 41 10.14 -22.34 -10.35
C LEU A 41 9.49 -22.40 -8.96
N VAL A 42 9.97 -23.27 -8.07
CA VAL A 42 9.51 -23.38 -6.68
C VAL A 42 9.68 -22.04 -5.96
N SER A 43 10.81 -21.38 -6.11
CA SER A 43 11.06 -20.06 -5.50
C SER A 43 10.08 -19.00 -5.99
N VAL A 44 9.78 -18.97 -7.28
CA VAL A 44 8.79 -18.05 -7.86
C VAL A 44 7.39 -18.36 -7.36
N MET A 45 7.00 -19.63 -7.27
CA MET A 45 5.69 -20.04 -6.73
C MET A 45 5.51 -19.60 -5.28
N VAL A 46 6.51 -19.80 -4.43
CA VAL A 46 6.47 -19.33 -3.02
C VAL A 46 6.36 -17.81 -2.95
N SER A 47 7.10 -17.12 -3.79
CA SER A 47 7.07 -15.66 -3.88
C SER A 47 5.68 -15.13 -4.31
N ILE A 48 5.02 -15.79 -5.26
CA ILE A 48 3.66 -15.45 -5.71
C ILE A 48 2.66 -15.69 -4.57
N ASP A 49 2.77 -16.81 -3.87
CA ASP A 49 1.85 -17.15 -2.77
C ASP A 49 1.98 -16.15 -1.60
N THR A 50 3.22 -15.77 -1.26
CA THR A 50 3.49 -14.74 -0.26
C THR A 50 2.88 -13.39 -0.68
N LEU A 51 3.13 -12.96 -1.91
CA LEU A 51 2.60 -11.71 -2.44
C LEU A 51 1.07 -11.68 -2.45
N LYS A 52 0.43 -12.80 -2.77
CA LYS A 52 -1.03 -12.95 -2.67
C LYS A 52 -1.53 -12.74 -1.24
N GLY A 53 -0.87 -13.35 -0.26
CA GLY A 53 -1.18 -13.14 1.16
C GLY A 53 -1.03 -11.68 1.59
N ASP A 54 0.01 -11.01 1.12
CA ASP A 54 0.24 -9.59 1.40
C ASP A 54 -0.83 -8.69 0.77
N ILE A 55 -1.27 -9.01 -0.44
CA ILE A 55 -2.39 -8.33 -1.13
C ILE A 55 -3.68 -8.48 -0.31
N ASP A 56 -4.03 -9.69 0.11
CA ASP A 56 -5.23 -9.97 0.90
C ASP A 56 -5.20 -9.18 2.23
N ASN A 57 -4.05 -9.13 2.91
CA ASN A 57 -3.87 -8.35 4.13
C ASN A 57 -4.01 -6.85 3.87
N LYS A 58 -3.42 -6.33 2.80
CA LYS A 58 -3.53 -4.92 2.42
C LYS A 58 -4.96 -4.52 2.10
N GLU A 59 -5.73 -5.38 1.44
CA GLU A 59 -7.16 -5.15 1.18
C GLU A 59 -7.96 -5.02 2.47
N VAL A 60 -7.69 -5.89 3.47
CA VAL A 60 -8.32 -5.80 4.80
C VAL A 60 -7.97 -4.48 5.50
N ASP A 61 -6.70 -4.08 5.46
CA ASP A 61 -6.25 -2.83 6.05
C ASP A 61 -6.91 -1.61 5.39
N ILE A 62 -7.05 -1.61 4.07
CA ILE A 62 -7.74 -0.56 3.31
C ILE A 62 -9.21 -0.46 3.73
N ILE A 63 -9.91 -1.58 3.87
CA ILE A 63 -11.31 -1.61 4.32
C ILE A 63 -11.43 -1.00 5.72
N LYS A 64 -10.53 -1.38 6.64
CA LYS A 64 -10.49 -0.85 7.99
C LYS A 64 -10.23 0.65 8.00
N THR A 65 -9.22 1.11 7.29
CA THR A 65 -8.87 2.54 7.19
C THR A 65 -10.03 3.34 6.59
N LYS A 66 -10.72 2.80 5.60
CA LYS A 66 -11.93 3.42 5.02
C LYS A 66 -13.06 3.57 6.05
N GLN A 67 -13.26 2.56 6.89
CA GLN A 67 -14.26 2.63 7.96
C GLN A 67 -13.87 3.65 9.03
N ASP A 68 -12.60 3.68 9.44
CA ASP A 68 -12.08 4.63 10.41
C ASP A 68 -12.14 6.06 9.89
N LEU A 69 -11.84 6.26 8.60
CA LEU A 69 -12.00 7.54 7.92
C LEU A 69 -13.45 8.02 7.93
N ALA A 70 -14.41 7.14 7.60
CA ALA A 70 -15.84 7.48 7.62
C ALA A 70 -16.30 7.88 9.02
N LYS A 71 -15.85 7.18 10.06
CA LYS A 71 -16.16 7.51 11.46
C LYS A 71 -15.57 8.86 11.86
N ALA A 72 -14.29 9.11 11.51
CA ALA A 72 -13.61 10.35 11.82
C ALA A 72 -14.25 11.55 11.11
N GLN A 73 -14.64 11.39 9.84
CA GLN A 73 -15.38 12.43 9.09
C GLN A 73 -16.74 12.74 9.73
N LYS A 74 -17.47 11.72 10.14
CA LYS A 74 -18.76 11.89 10.84
C LYS A 74 -18.58 12.59 12.18
N ALA A 75 -17.56 12.25 12.95
CA ALA A 75 -17.23 12.92 14.21
C ALA A 75 -16.86 14.40 13.97
N ARG A 76 -16.07 14.69 12.94
CA ARG A 76 -15.71 16.04 12.53
C ARG A 76 -16.96 16.87 12.20
N ASP A 77 -17.86 16.35 11.39
CA ASP A 77 -19.07 17.06 10.98
C ASP A 77 -19.96 17.35 12.18
N LYS A 78 -20.11 16.39 13.09
CA LYS A 78 -20.87 16.57 14.34
C LYS A 78 -20.24 17.62 15.26
N GLN A 79 -18.92 17.64 15.39
CA GLN A 79 -18.20 18.66 16.16
C GLN A 79 -18.35 20.04 15.54
N TYR A 80 -18.29 20.14 14.22
CA TYR A 80 -18.49 21.39 13.49
C TYR A 80 -19.88 21.97 13.74
N GLU A 81 -20.94 21.17 13.60
CA GLU A 81 -22.31 21.62 13.86
C GLU A 81 -22.54 22.03 15.33
N SER A 82 -21.97 21.28 16.27
CA SER A 82 -22.04 21.64 17.70
C SER A 82 -21.34 22.96 17.99
N MET A 83 -20.20 23.20 17.37
CA MET A 83 -19.42 24.44 17.52
C MET A 83 -20.15 25.62 16.89
N LYS A 84 -20.77 25.43 15.74
CA LYS A 84 -21.60 26.44 15.06
C LYS A 84 -22.79 26.89 15.91
N LEU A 85 -23.52 25.92 16.49
CA LEU A 85 -24.62 26.21 17.40
C LEU A 85 -24.16 26.95 18.66
N ARG A 86 -23.00 26.59 19.20
CA ARG A 86 -22.42 27.27 20.36
C ARG A 86 -22.05 28.70 20.05
N ILE A 87 -21.46 28.98 18.91
CA ILE A 87 -21.13 30.33 18.44
C ILE A 87 -22.41 31.15 18.27
N GLN A 88 -23.43 30.58 17.68
CA GLN A 88 -24.73 31.23 17.51
C GLN A 88 -25.35 31.60 18.85
N ALA A 89 -25.34 30.69 19.80
CA ALA A 89 -25.88 30.94 21.16
C ALA A 89 -25.13 32.06 21.89
N LEU A 90 -23.80 32.12 21.76
CA LEU A 90 -22.96 33.18 22.32
C LEU A 90 -23.27 34.54 21.68
N TYR A 91 -23.49 34.55 20.36
CA TYR A 91 -23.93 35.76 19.64
C TYR A 91 -25.24 36.30 20.13
N GLU A 92 -26.26 35.43 20.31
CA GLU A 92 -27.59 35.80 20.80
C GLU A 92 -27.56 36.30 22.25
N GLN A 93 -26.58 35.95 23.06
CA GLN A 93 -26.34 36.42 24.42
C GLN A 93 -25.64 37.78 24.53
N GLY A 94 -25.34 38.44 23.39
CA GLY A 94 -24.78 39.77 23.37
C GLY A 94 -23.25 39.83 23.34
N GLY A 95 -22.58 38.78 22.80
CA GLY A 95 -21.15 38.80 22.51
C GLY A 95 -20.78 39.84 21.46
N ASP A 96 -19.46 40.06 21.26
CA ASP A 96 -18.96 41.00 20.28
C ASP A 96 -19.37 40.61 18.84
N ALA A 97 -20.31 41.36 18.29
CA ALA A 97 -20.91 41.06 17.00
C ALA A 97 -19.93 41.00 15.86
N ALA A 98 -18.88 41.82 15.90
CA ALA A 98 -17.84 41.85 14.85
C ALA A 98 -16.99 40.57 14.87
N TRP A 99 -16.67 40.04 16.04
CA TRP A 99 -15.91 38.80 16.21
C TRP A 99 -16.72 37.58 15.73
N PHE A 100 -18.01 37.50 16.07
CA PHE A 100 -18.88 36.40 15.62
C PHE A 100 -19.12 36.41 14.11
N GLN A 101 -19.32 37.60 13.52
CA GLN A 101 -19.50 37.75 12.09
C GLN A 101 -18.22 37.33 11.31
N MET A 102 -17.07 37.62 11.89
CA MET A 102 -15.77 37.23 11.34
C MET A 102 -15.56 35.71 11.42
N MET A 103 -16.01 35.05 12.51
CA MET A 103 -15.97 33.61 12.66
C MET A 103 -16.92 32.88 11.73
N LEU A 104 -18.15 33.38 11.56
CA LEU A 104 -19.16 32.78 10.67
C LEU A 104 -18.82 32.91 9.19
N ASN A 105 -18.03 33.93 8.81
CA ASN A 105 -17.61 34.17 7.44
C ASN A 105 -16.23 33.57 7.10
N SER A 106 -15.54 32.95 8.04
CA SER A 106 -14.27 32.32 7.74
C SER A 106 -14.49 30.96 7.05
N GLU A 107 -14.05 30.87 5.82
CA GLU A 107 -14.08 29.62 5.03
C GLU A 107 -12.89 28.70 5.37
N ASP A 108 -11.83 29.25 5.99
CA ASP A 108 -10.61 28.56 6.35
C ASP A 108 -10.50 28.34 7.87
N LEU A 109 -10.39 27.08 8.25
CA LEU A 109 -10.30 26.66 9.64
C LEU A 109 -9.02 27.12 10.33
N SER A 110 -7.89 27.22 9.60
CA SER A 110 -6.64 27.75 10.11
C SER A 110 -6.78 29.22 10.50
N GLU A 111 -7.50 29.99 9.71
CA GLU A 111 -7.80 31.39 9.98
C GLU A 111 -8.72 31.55 11.20
N LEU A 112 -9.73 30.72 11.31
CA LEU A 112 -10.63 30.64 12.47
C LEU A 112 -9.84 30.37 13.76
N LEU A 113 -8.92 29.42 13.72
CA LEU A 113 -8.07 29.03 14.86
C LEU A 113 -7.15 30.16 15.29
N THR A 114 -6.45 30.80 14.36
CA THR A 114 -5.54 31.92 14.64
C THR A 114 -6.31 33.08 15.26
N ARG A 115 -7.51 33.34 14.78
CA ARG A 115 -8.37 34.40 15.30
C ARG A 115 -8.95 34.07 16.67
N ALA A 116 -9.34 32.78 16.89
CA ALA A 116 -9.84 32.31 18.16
C ALA A 116 -8.79 32.31 19.27
N GLU A 117 -7.55 31.96 18.96
CA GLU A 117 -6.42 31.99 19.91
C GLU A 117 -6.09 33.42 20.37
N ASN A 118 -6.32 34.43 19.53
CA ASN A 118 -6.05 35.82 19.83
C ASN A 118 -7.20 36.54 20.60
N THR A 119 -8.32 35.86 20.85
CA THR A 119 -9.49 36.47 21.49
C THR A 119 -9.56 36.05 22.96
N GLN A 120 -9.40 37.02 23.88
CA GLN A 120 -9.49 36.80 25.34
C GLN A 120 -10.90 36.42 25.83
N GLN A 121 -11.90 36.43 24.94
CA GLN A 121 -13.30 36.15 25.28
C GLN A 121 -13.73 34.70 25.16
N MET A 122 -12.84 33.79 24.70
CA MET A 122 -13.17 32.37 24.64
C MET A 122 -13.13 31.73 26.03
N TYR A 123 -14.22 31.09 26.41
CA TYR A 123 -14.26 30.24 27.60
C TYR A 123 -13.34 29.03 27.42
N GLU A 124 -12.74 28.57 28.48
CA GLU A 124 -11.81 27.43 28.48
C GLU A 124 -12.39 26.16 27.83
N GLN A 125 -13.69 25.95 28.03
CA GLN A 125 -14.39 24.82 27.43
C GLN A 125 -14.51 24.93 25.89
N ASP A 126 -14.70 26.13 25.38
CA ASP A 126 -14.81 26.38 23.94
C ASP A 126 -13.45 26.18 23.27
N ARG A 127 -12.34 26.55 23.94
CA ARG A 127 -10.99 26.24 23.48
C ARG A 127 -10.72 24.75 23.42
N LYS A 128 -11.10 23.99 24.45
CA LYS A 128 -10.97 22.53 24.44
C LYS A 128 -11.75 21.87 23.32
N ASN A 129 -12.96 22.34 23.04
CA ASN A 129 -13.78 21.85 21.93
C ASN A 129 -13.15 22.18 20.57
N LEU A 130 -12.57 23.36 20.43
CA LEU A 130 -11.86 23.75 19.23
C LEU A 130 -10.61 22.91 18.99
N ASP A 131 -9.78 22.71 20.02
CA ASP A 131 -8.60 21.82 19.96
C ASP A 131 -8.99 20.41 19.57
N LYS A 132 -10.07 19.89 20.13
CA LYS A 132 -10.59 18.57 19.80
C LYS A 132 -11.03 18.47 18.33
N TYR A 133 -11.65 19.52 17.81
CA TYR A 133 -12.05 19.60 16.40
C TYR A 133 -10.84 19.61 15.47
N VAL A 134 -9.80 20.38 15.79
CA VAL A 134 -8.54 20.40 15.06
C VAL A 134 -7.87 19.06 15.02
N ASN A 135 -7.80 18.40 16.18
CA ASN A 135 -7.21 17.05 16.28
C ASN A 135 -7.99 16.06 15.41
N THR A 136 -9.32 16.16 15.39
CA THR A 136 -10.15 15.32 14.52
C THR A 136 -9.90 15.58 13.03
N ILE A 137 -9.71 16.85 12.62
CA ILE A 137 -9.35 17.18 11.23
C ILE A 137 -8.00 16.62 10.86
N ASN A 138 -7.00 16.73 11.74
CA ASN A 138 -5.69 16.17 11.49
C ASN A 138 -5.77 14.63 11.36
N GLU A 139 -6.55 13.98 12.19
CA GLU A 139 -6.83 12.54 12.09
C GLU A 139 -7.48 12.18 10.75
N VAL A 140 -8.52 12.91 10.32
CA VAL A 140 -9.16 12.72 9.00
C VAL A 140 -8.15 12.86 7.86
N ASN A 141 -7.30 13.90 7.89
CA ASN A 141 -6.30 14.13 6.87
C ASN A 141 -5.24 13.02 6.85
N ASN A 142 -4.79 12.56 8.00
CA ASN A 142 -3.83 11.45 8.11
C ASN A 142 -4.43 10.15 7.59
N LEU A 143 -5.66 9.82 7.96
CA LEU A 143 -6.37 8.63 7.48
C LEU A 143 -6.62 8.69 5.97
N LYS A 144 -6.94 9.86 5.43
CA LYS A 144 -7.08 10.07 3.99
C LYS A 144 -5.77 9.80 3.24
N THR A 145 -4.68 10.36 3.73
CA THR A 145 -3.34 10.15 3.16
C THR A 145 -2.95 8.68 3.23
N GLN A 146 -3.18 8.02 4.35
CA GLN A 146 -2.91 6.60 4.52
C GLN A 146 -3.75 5.75 3.56
N TYR A 147 -5.04 6.03 3.43
CA TYR A 147 -5.93 5.33 2.51
C TYR A 147 -5.47 5.45 1.05
N GLU A 148 -5.09 6.64 0.60
CA GLU A 148 -4.59 6.88 -0.75
C GLU A 148 -3.25 6.18 -1.00
N SER A 149 -2.34 6.22 -0.02
CA SER A 149 -1.06 5.52 -0.07
C SER A 149 -1.24 3.99 -0.14
N ASP A 150 -2.10 3.44 0.72
CA ASP A 150 -2.38 2.01 0.75
C ASP A 150 -3.03 1.51 -0.56
N LYS A 151 -3.90 2.33 -1.16
CA LYS A 151 -4.48 2.01 -2.47
C LYS A 151 -3.44 2.00 -3.59
N ALA A 152 -2.53 2.95 -3.60
CA ALA A 152 -1.46 3.00 -4.58
C ALA A 152 -0.52 1.80 -4.44
N GLU A 153 -0.16 1.43 -3.21
CA GLU A 153 0.66 0.26 -2.90
C GLU A 153 -0.05 -1.04 -3.32
N LEU A 154 -1.35 -1.17 -3.07
CA LEU A 154 -2.13 -2.33 -3.51
C LEU A 154 -2.14 -2.47 -5.03
N GLU A 155 -2.27 -1.38 -5.77
CA GLU A 155 -2.23 -1.39 -7.23
C GLU A 155 -0.87 -1.87 -7.75
N GLU A 156 0.22 -1.38 -7.15
CA GLU A 156 1.58 -1.80 -7.48
C GLU A 156 1.79 -3.30 -7.18
N MET A 157 1.34 -3.78 -6.01
CA MET A 157 1.40 -5.19 -5.65
C MET A 157 0.60 -6.08 -6.60
N ASN A 158 -0.58 -5.65 -7.05
CA ASN A 158 -1.38 -6.37 -8.02
C ASN A 158 -0.68 -6.45 -9.40
N GLN A 159 -0.05 -5.39 -9.85
CA GLN A 159 0.74 -5.40 -11.08
C GLN A 159 1.93 -6.35 -10.96
N GLU A 160 2.64 -6.32 -9.85
CA GLU A 160 3.75 -7.25 -9.60
C GLU A 160 3.29 -8.70 -9.58
N TYR A 161 2.15 -8.99 -8.96
CA TYR A 161 1.55 -10.32 -8.94
C TYR A 161 1.23 -10.83 -10.35
N GLN A 162 0.61 -9.99 -11.19
CA GLN A 162 0.32 -10.34 -12.58
C GLN A 162 1.58 -10.58 -13.39
N ASN A 163 2.61 -9.75 -13.21
CA ASN A 163 3.89 -9.91 -13.89
C ASN A 163 4.59 -11.21 -13.50
N ARG A 164 4.58 -11.57 -12.24
CA ARG A 164 5.16 -12.84 -11.74
C ARG A 164 4.41 -14.06 -12.28
N GLN A 165 3.08 -13.99 -12.34
CA GLN A 165 2.29 -15.07 -12.95
C GLN A 165 2.58 -15.22 -14.45
N ALA A 166 2.76 -14.13 -15.17
CA ALA A 166 3.05 -14.17 -16.61
C ALA A 166 4.45 -14.70 -16.92
N SER A 167 5.38 -14.66 -15.96
CA SER A 167 6.76 -15.16 -16.11
C SER A 167 6.93 -16.64 -15.74
N MET A 168 5.91 -17.31 -15.28
CA MET A 168 5.86 -18.77 -15.04
C MET A 168 5.53 -19.54 -16.31
#